data_acbc06ec6d0eea206d4726f266b8f315
#
_entry.id   acbc06ec6d0eea206d4726f266b8f315
#
_cell.length_a   1.000
_cell.length_b   1.000
_cell.length_c   1.000
_cell.angle_alpha   90.00
_cell.angle_beta   90.00
_cell.angle_gamma   90.00
#
_symmetry.space_group_name_H-M   'P 1'
#
loop_
_entity.id
_entity.type
_entity.pdbx_description
1 polymer ?
#
loop_
_entity_poly.entity_id
_entity_poly.type
_entity_poly.pdbx_seq_one_letter_code
_entity_poly.pdbx_strand_id
1 'polypeptide(L)'
;MEKCTILVNSCDKYEDAWYPLFKIMKAEWKDRKWPIVLNTESKTFDYEDMGIKTFKLYQPGVKDKWGKRLIETLKKIDTEYVLMYLDDFFLTRPVNQNMLDKCIEWLDKNDDVAVFCFMPSYGENIQDGRFEGFEKRPQDGEYRLNCQAAIWRKEILIKYTKPWENPWDWEVIGNVRTRRCEKAFYSLIGGGG
;
A
#
# COMPACT_ATOMS: atom_id res chain seq x y z
N MET A 1 -10.53 -12.79 -12.52
CA MET A 1 -9.50 -12.77 -11.46
C MET A 1 -9.37 -11.36 -10.93
N GLU A 2 -9.30 -11.19 -9.61
CA GLU A 2 -9.09 -9.86 -9.01
C GLU A 2 -7.72 -9.30 -9.44
N LYS A 3 -7.67 -8.00 -9.71
CA LYS A 3 -6.46 -7.32 -10.17
C LYS A 3 -5.61 -6.75 -9.05
N CYS A 4 -6.18 -6.62 -7.85
CA CYS A 4 -5.54 -6.00 -6.69
C CYS A 4 -5.57 -6.94 -5.47
N THR A 5 -4.50 -6.91 -4.68
CA THR A 5 -4.39 -7.57 -3.37
C THR A 5 -4.19 -6.51 -2.29
N ILE A 6 -4.92 -6.64 -1.18
CA ILE A 6 -4.67 -5.85 0.03
C ILE A 6 -3.45 -6.46 0.73
N LEU A 7 -2.35 -5.73 0.78
CA LEU A 7 -1.14 -6.13 1.49
C LEU A 7 -1.05 -5.37 2.82
N VAL A 8 -1.37 -6.05 3.91
CA VAL A 8 -1.10 -5.55 5.25
C VAL A 8 0.35 -5.85 5.60
N ASN A 9 1.18 -4.82 5.57
CA ASN A 9 2.60 -4.94 5.87
C ASN A 9 2.84 -4.75 7.37
N SER A 10 3.19 -5.84 8.07
CA SER A 10 3.33 -5.92 9.51
C SER A 10 4.62 -6.62 9.92
N CYS A 11 4.77 -6.89 11.20
CA CYS A 11 5.80 -7.75 11.78
C CYS A 11 5.27 -8.41 13.06
N ASP A 12 5.94 -9.45 13.51
CA ASP A 12 5.52 -10.25 14.68
C ASP A 12 5.37 -9.44 15.97
N LYS A 13 6.08 -8.31 16.07
CA LYS A 13 6.02 -7.41 17.24
C LYS A 13 4.65 -6.74 17.40
N TYR A 14 3.94 -6.54 16.30
CA TYR A 14 2.64 -5.86 16.27
C TYR A 14 1.45 -6.82 16.14
N GLU A 15 1.61 -8.07 16.55
CA GLU A 15 0.53 -9.07 16.50
C GLU A 15 -0.73 -8.67 17.28
N ASP A 16 -0.58 -7.89 18.33
CA ASP A 16 -1.67 -7.36 19.14
C ASP A 16 -2.58 -6.38 18.38
N ALA A 17 -2.05 -5.74 17.33
CA ALA A 17 -2.83 -4.88 16.45
C ALA A 17 -3.67 -5.65 15.42
N TRP A 18 -3.34 -6.91 15.10
CA TRP A 18 -4.00 -7.63 14.01
C TRP A 18 -5.48 -7.92 14.29
N TYR A 19 -5.81 -8.34 15.51
CA TYR A 19 -7.21 -8.61 15.86
C TYR A 19 -8.10 -7.36 15.71
N PRO A 20 -7.81 -6.22 16.36
CA PRO A 20 -8.63 -5.01 16.18
C PRO A 20 -8.62 -4.50 14.74
N LEU A 21 -7.50 -4.58 14.02
CA LEU A 21 -7.41 -4.17 12.62
C LEU A 21 -8.42 -4.93 11.74
N PHE A 22 -8.37 -6.27 11.77
CA PHE A 22 -9.23 -7.07 10.89
C PHE A 22 -10.69 -7.06 11.33
N LYS A 23 -10.96 -6.93 12.63
CA LYS A 23 -12.31 -6.72 13.16
C LYS A 23 -12.93 -5.43 12.60
N ILE A 24 -12.19 -4.33 12.64
CA ILE A 24 -12.64 -3.04 12.09
C ILE A 24 -12.72 -3.12 10.57
N MET A 25 -11.72 -3.69 9.90
CA MET A 25 -11.75 -3.87 8.45
C MET A 25 -12.99 -4.66 7.99
N LYS A 26 -13.37 -5.72 8.69
CA LYS A 26 -14.58 -6.49 8.39
C LYS A 26 -15.85 -5.65 8.57
N ALA A 27 -15.91 -4.82 9.60
CA ALA A 27 -17.05 -3.96 9.88
C ALA A 27 -17.21 -2.82 8.87
N GLU A 28 -16.10 -2.16 8.53
CA GLU A 28 -16.09 -0.94 7.72
C GLU A 28 -15.86 -1.20 6.21
N TRP A 29 -15.57 -2.44 5.82
CA TRP A 29 -15.36 -2.80 4.41
C TRP A 29 -16.19 -4.02 4.00
N LYS A 30 -17.50 -3.89 4.04
CA LYS A 30 -18.47 -4.99 3.84
C LYS A 30 -18.48 -5.54 2.41
N ASP A 31 -18.23 -4.69 1.42
CA ASP A 31 -18.21 -5.01 0.00
C ASP A 31 -16.78 -5.35 -0.53
N ARG A 32 -15.85 -5.60 0.39
CA ARG A 32 -14.48 -6.01 0.05
C ARG A 32 -14.49 -7.31 -0.76
N LYS A 33 -13.91 -7.25 -1.94
CA LYS A 33 -13.73 -8.40 -2.84
C LYS A 33 -12.28 -8.80 -3.03
N TRP A 34 -11.32 -7.91 -2.71
CA TRP A 34 -9.91 -8.17 -2.91
C TRP A 34 -9.34 -9.12 -1.86
N PRO A 35 -8.45 -10.06 -2.26
CA PRO A 35 -7.78 -10.95 -1.31
C PRO A 35 -6.87 -10.15 -0.37
N ILE A 36 -6.69 -10.67 0.84
CA ILE A 36 -5.81 -10.09 1.85
C ILE A 36 -4.56 -10.95 2.01
N VAL A 37 -3.42 -10.30 1.98
CA VAL A 37 -2.13 -10.86 2.40
C VAL A 37 -1.65 -10.11 3.63
N LEU A 38 -1.39 -10.83 4.71
CA LEU A 38 -0.72 -10.32 5.90
C LEU A 38 0.75 -10.73 5.84
N ASN A 39 1.64 -9.74 5.71
CA ASN A 39 3.09 -9.95 5.72
C ASN A 39 3.61 -9.92 7.16
N THR A 40 4.11 -11.06 7.64
CA THR A 40 4.69 -11.23 8.96
C THR A 40 6.11 -11.77 8.87
N GLU A 41 6.80 -11.92 10.01
CA GLU A 41 8.11 -12.57 10.06
C GLU A 41 7.95 -14.09 10.18
N SER A 42 7.33 -14.58 11.25
CA SER A 42 7.18 -16.02 11.51
C SER A 42 5.80 -16.43 11.99
N LYS A 43 4.98 -15.50 12.46
CA LYS A 43 3.65 -15.78 13.00
C LYS A 43 2.60 -15.87 11.89
N THR A 44 1.53 -16.60 12.19
CA THR A 44 0.34 -16.69 11.35
C THR A 44 -0.84 -16.09 12.08
N PHE A 45 -1.78 -15.55 11.33
CA PHE A 45 -3.02 -15.00 11.86
C PHE A 45 -4.16 -15.30 10.91
N ASP A 46 -5.31 -15.55 11.45
CA ASP A 46 -6.59 -15.66 10.76
C ASP A 46 -7.65 -14.95 11.58
N TYR A 47 -8.66 -14.43 10.90
CA TYR A 47 -9.79 -13.76 11.53
C TYR A 47 -11.08 -14.14 10.83
N GLU A 48 -11.86 -15.01 11.50
CA GLU A 48 -13.14 -15.49 10.98
C GLU A 48 -13.03 -15.97 9.52
N ASP A 49 -13.94 -15.54 8.65
CA ASP A 49 -14.04 -15.92 7.24
C ASP A 49 -13.45 -14.86 6.28
N MET A 50 -12.51 -14.04 6.74
CA MET A 50 -11.91 -12.99 5.92
C MET A 50 -10.95 -13.50 4.85
N GLY A 51 -10.50 -14.75 4.93
CA GLY A 51 -9.61 -15.37 3.97
C GLY A 51 -8.21 -14.75 3.95
N ILE A 52 -7.68 -14.41 5.13
CA ILE A 52 -6.37 -13.80 5.27
C ILE A 52 -5.29 -14.82 4.95
N LYS A 53 -4.49 -14.55 3.92
CA LYS A 53 -3.31 -15.35 3.60
C LYS A 53 -2.09 -14.75 4.29
N THR A 54 -1.60 -15.40 5.32
CA THR A 54 -0.38 -14.95 6.01
C THR A 54 0.86 -15.41 5.26
N PHE A 55 1.71 -14.46 4.86
CA PHE A 55 3.03 -14.75 4.32
C PHE A 55 4.08 -14.59 5.42
N LYS A 56 4.38 -15.69 6.10
CA LYS A 56 5.53 -15.79 6.98
C LYS A 56 6.76 -16.14 6.14
N LEU A 57 7.76 -15.31 6.19
CA LEU A 57 8.94 -15.44 5.31
C LEU A 57 10.10 -16.11 6.03
N TYR A 58 10.10 -16.14 7.34
CA TYR A 58 11.22 -16.61 8.15
C TYR A 58 10.81 -17.61 9.21
N GLN A 59 11.79 -18.33 9.73
CA GLN A 59 11.66 -19.15 10.94
C GLN A 59 11.67 -18.23 12.18
N PRO A 60 11.06 -18.65 13.31
CA PRO A 60 11.10 -17.89 14.54
C PRO A 60 12.54 -17.49 14.94
N GLY A 61 12.72 -16.24 15.32
CA GLY A 61 14.01 -15.70 15.73
C GLY A 61 14.89 -15.13 14.57
N VAL A 62 14.53 -15.39 13.32
CA VAL A 62 15.19 -14.75 12.18
C VAL A 62 14.58 -13.38 11.94
N LYS A 63 15.41 -12.33 12.04
CA LYS A 63 15.02 -10.96 11.75
C LYS A 63 15.66 -10.49 10.45
N ASP A 64 14.86 -9.93 9.57
CA ASP A 64 15.37 -9.34 8.35
C ASP A 64 14.82 -7.92 8.18
N LYS A 65 15.42 -7.19 7.26
CA LYS A 65 15.04 -5.82 6.99
C LYS A 65 13.64 -5.75 6.38
N TRP A 66 12.90 -4.73 6.73
CA TRP A 66 11.55 -4.45 6.24
C TRP A 66 11.47 -4.47 4.71
N GLY A 67 12.41 -3.80 4.02
CA GLY A 67 12.44 -3.73 2.56
C GLY A 67 12.61 -5.09 1.90
N LYS A 68 13.44 -5.99 2.47
CA LYS A 68 13.60 -7.36 1.94
C LYS A 68 12.30 -8.15 2.10
N ARG A 69 11.65 -8.10 3.27
CA ARG A 69 10.37 -8.77 3.51
C ARG A 69 9.30 -8.26 2.56
N LEU A 70 9.19 -6.94 2.37
CA LEU A 70 8.24 -6.34 1.45
C LEU A 70 8.45 -6.86 0.01
N ILE A 71 9.69 -6.84 -0.50
CA ILE A 71 10.02 -7.33 -1.84
C ILE A 71 9.65 -8.81 -2.00
N GLU A 72 10.02 -9.65 -1.04
CA GLU A 72 9.76 -11.10 -1.09
C GLU A 72 8.26 -11.41 -1.04
N THR A 73 7.49 -10.65 -0.25
CA THR A 73 6.03 -10.76 -0.22
C THR A 73 5.41 -10.34 -1.54
N LEU A 74 5.82 -9.19 -2.08
CA LEU A 74 5.31 -8.68 -3.37
C LEU A 74 5.55 -9.66 -4.52
N LYS A 75 6.69 -10.35 -4.53
CA LYS A 75 6.99 -11.40 -5.53
C LYS A 75 6.07 -12.62 -5.46
N LYS A 76 5.46 -12.89 -4.30
CA LYS A 76 4.53 -14.00 -4.08
C LYS A 76 3.06 -13.63 -4.33
N ILE A 77 2.76 -12.36 -4.53
CA ILE A 77 1.43 -11.86 -4.87
C ILE A 77 1.26 -11.94 -6.38
N ASP A 78 0.18 -12.58 -6.85
CA ASP A 78 -0.06 -12.79 -8.28
C ASP A 78 -0.69 -11.58 -8.97
N THR A 79 -1.42 -10.73 -8.23
CA THR A 79 -2.12 -9.56 -8.80
C THR A 79 -1.14 -8.49 -9.29
N GLU A 80 -1.57 -7.73 -10.29
CA GLU A 80 -0.80 -6.64 -10.89
C GLU A 80 -0.66 -5.43 -9.97
N TYR A 81 -1.71 -5.17 -9.19
CA TYR A 81 -1.79 -4.06 -8.25
C TYR A 81 -1.80 -4.54 -6.81
N VAL A 82 -1.34 -3.67 -5.92
CA VAL A 82 -1.32 -3.92 -4.49
C VAL A 82 -1.80 -2.67 -3.75
N LEU A 83 -2.84 -2.82 -2.94
CA LEU A 83 -3.17 -1.83 -1.93
C LEU A 83 -2.25 -2.06 -0.73
N MET A 84 -1.18 -1.28 -0.62
CA MET A 84 -0.29 -1.31 0.54
C MET A 84 -1.00 -0.68 1.73
N TYR A 85 -0.98 -1.37 2.86
CA TYR A 85 -1.65 -1.01 4.10
C TYR A 85 -0.76 -1.33 5.28
N LEU A 86 -0.80 -0.56 6.35
CA LEU A 86 -0.06 -0.85 7.57
C LEU A 86 -0.98 -1.40 8.66
N ASP A 87 -0.40 -2.10 9.61
CA ASP A 87 -1.09 -2.76 10.73
C ASP A 87 -1.63 -1.80 11.80
N ASP A 88 -1.20 -0.54 11.79
CA ASP A 88 -1.68 0.54 12.66
C ASP A 88 -2.71 1.48 12.02
N PHE A 89 -3.15 1.20 10.79
CA PHE A 89 -4.16 1.99 10.11
C PHE A 89 -5.57 1.44 10.39
N PHE A 90 -6.25 2.01 11.36
CA PHE A 90 -7.61 1.63 11.70
C PHE A 90 -8.62 2.47 10.91
N LEU A 91 -9.52 1.81 10.20
CA LEU A 91 -10.59 2.48 9.47
C LEU A 91 -11.54 3.19 10.44
N THR A 92 -11.86 4.43 10.17
CA THR A 92 -12.75 5.26 10.98
C THR A 92 -14.12 5.48 10.34
N ARG A 93 -14.28 5.00 9.11
CA ARG A 93 -15.52 5.11 8.31
C ARG A 93 -15.54 4.02 7.24
N PRO A 94 -16.72 3.74 6.64
CA PRO A 94 -16.82 2.77 5.55
C PRO A 94 -15.90 3.09 4.37
N VAL A 95 -15.28 2.04 3.82
CA VAL A 95 -14.43 2.15 2.64
C VAL A 95 -15.29 2.36 1.39
N ASN A 96 -14.91 3.30 0.55
CA ASN A 96 -15.52 3.50 -0.76
C ASN A 96 -14.90 2.56 -1.80
N GLN A 97 -15.40 1.32 -1.88
CA GLN A 97 -14.90 0.32 -2.84
C GLN A 97 -14.99 0.81 -4.28
N ASN A 98 -16.03 1.56 -4.63
CA ASN A 98 -16.19 2.10 -6.00
C ASN A 98 -15.05 3.05 -6.39
N MET A 99 -14.56 3.87 -5.46
CA MET A 99 -13.39 4.72 -5.71
C MET A 99 -12.12 3.90 -5.89
N LEU A 100 -11.95 2.84 -5.09
CA LEU A 100 -10.81 1.93 -5.23
C LEU A 100 -10.83 1.22 -6.59
N ASP A 101 -12.01 0.77 -7.04
CA ASP A 101 -12.20 0.16 -8.35
C ASP A 101 -11.90 1.14 -9.49
N LYS A 102 -12.32 2.41 -9.39
CA LYS A 102 -11.96 3.47 -10.34
C LYS A 102 -10.43 3.65 -10.40
N CYS A 103 -9.73 3.62 -9.27
CA CYS A 103 -8.27 3.72 -9.27
C CYS A 103 -7.61 2.57 -10.05
N ILE A 104 -8.13 1.33 -9.92
CA ILE A 104 -7.66 0.19 -10.71
C ILE A 104 -7.93 0.41 -12.20
N GLU A 105 -9.14 0.86 -12.58
CA GLU A 105 -9.44 1.16 -13.97
C GLU A 105 -8.56 2.26 -14.55
N TRP A 106 -8.25 3.28 -13.77
CA TRP A 106 -7.33 4.35 -14.17
C TRP A 106 -5.90 3.83 -14.36
N LEU A 107 -5.41 2.98 -13.46
CA LEU A 107 -4.12 2.33 -13.64
C LEU A 107 -4.11 1.46 -14.91
N ASP A 108 -5.14 0.68 -15.18
CA ASP A 108 -5.24 -0.14 -16.40
C ASP A 108 -5.16 0.68 -17.70
N LYS A 109 -5.76 1.86 -17.70
CA LYS A 109 -5.85 2.73 -18.88
C LYS A 109 -4.68 3.70 -19.04
N ASN A 110 -3.83 3.84 -18.00
CA ASN A 110 -2.79 4.88 -17.94
C ASN A 110 -1.47 4.31 -17.44
N ASP A 111 -0.69 3.74 -18.35
CA ASP A 111 0.61 3.14 -18.03
C ASP A 111 1.64 4.11 -17.47
N ASP A 112 1.42 5.40 -17.66
CA ASP A 112 2.25 6.47 -17.11
C ASP A 112 1.97 6.80 -15.65
N VAL A 113 1.03 6.09 -14.97
CA VAL A 113 0.70 6.27 -13.56
C VAL A 113 1.28 5.13 -12.71
N ALA A 114 1.96 5.46 -11.63
CA ALA A 114 2.58 4.53 -10.70
C ALA A 114 1.68 4.14 -9.52
N VAL A 115 0.98 5.12 -8.95
CA VAL A 115 0.31 4.99 -7.65
C VAL A 115 -0.80 6.01 -7.45
N PHE A 116 -1.83 5.58 -6.72
CA PHE A 116 -2.84 6.44 -6.08
C PHE A 116 -2.75 6.30 -4.56
N CYS A 117 -2.30 7.36 -3.88
CA CYS A 117 -2.17 7.42 -2.43
C CYS A 117 -3.43 8.06 -1.81
N PHE A 118 -3.99 7.42 -0.80
CA PHE A 118 -5.24 7.84 -0.14
C PHE A 118 -5.02 8.81 1.03
N MET A 119 -3.89 9.46 1.04
CA MET A 119 -3.59 10.57 1.94
C MET A 119 -3.16 11.79 1.13
N PRO A 120 -3.53 13.00 1.55
CA PRO A 120 -2.99 14.20 0.98
C PRO A 120 -1.46 14.22 1.10
N SER A 121 -0.77 14.74 0.11
CA SER A 121 0.68 14.94 0.22
C SER A 121 1.01 16.25 0.91
N TYR A 122 2.22 16.33 1.46
CA TYR A 122 2.77 17.59 1.93
C TYR A 122 3.27 18.44 0.74
N GLY A 123 3.13 19.76 0.84
CA GLY A 123 3.57 20.70 -0.19
C GLY A 123 2.56 20.93 -1.31
N GLU A 124 2.96 21.72 -2.29
CA GLU A 124 2.12 22.05 -3.44
C GLU A 124 2.10 20.90 -4.44
N ASN A 125 0.90 20.49 -4.81
CA ASN A 125 0.67 19.50 -5.84
C ASN A 125 0.17 20.15 -7.14
N ILE A 126 0.22 19.39 -8.21
CA ILE A 126 -0.20 19.83 -9.53
C ILE A 126 -1.65 19.40 -9.75
N GLN A 127 -2.56 20.37 -9.85
CA GLN A 127 -3.96 20.14 -10.18
C GLN A 127 -4.09 19.99 -11.69
N ASP A 128 -3.82 18.80 -12.23
CA ASP A 128 -3.94 18.52 -13.65
C ASP A 128 -5.36 18.11 -14.10
N GLY A 129 -6.27 17.91 -13.13
CA GLY A 129 -7.67 17.55 -13.37
C GLY A 129 -7.88 16.16 -14.02
N ARG A 130 -6.83 15.34 -14.10
CA ARG A 130 -6.85 14.07 -14.81
C ARG A 130 -7.69 13.00 -14.11
N PHE A 131 -7.65 12.98 -12.78
CA PHE A 131 -8.37 11.99 -11.96
C PHE A 131 -9.17 12.67 -10.85
N GLU A 132 -10.47 12.40 -10.82
CA GLU A 132 -11.38 12.97 -9.83
C GLU A 132 -10.92 12.69 -8.39
N GLY A 133 -10.77 13.73 -7.59
CA GLY A 133 -10.35 13.63 -6.18
C GLY A 133 -8.85 13.47 -5.96
N PHE A 134 -8.03 13.43 -7.03
CA PHE A 134 -6.59 13.29 -6.95
C PHE A 134 -5.84 14.42 -7.63
N GLU A 135 -4.68 14.73 -7.13
CA GLU A 135 -3.72 15.67 -7.70
C GLU A 135 -2.35 15.02 -7.88
N LYS A 136 -1.62 15.45 -8.89
CA LYS A 136 -0.32 14.90 -9.23
C LYS A 136 0.77 15.47 -8.32
N ARG A 137 1.61 14.60 -7.76
CA ARG A 137 2.79 15.01 -7.01
C ARG A 137 3.88 15.54 -7.93
N PRO A 138 4.57 16.64 -7.57
CA PRO A 138 5.73 17.11 -8.32
C PRO A 138 6.79 16.01 -8.46
N GLN A 139 7.59 16.09 -9.53
CA GLN A 139 8.64 15.10 -9.82
C GLN A 139 9.72 15.04 -8.73
N ASP A 140 10.01 16.16 -8.11
CA ASP A 140 10.97 16.35 -7.02
C ASP A 140 10.31 16.47 -5.64
N GLY A 141 8.98 16.25 -5.58
CA GLY A 141 8.18 16.34 -4.35
C GLY A 141 8.68 15.40 -3.25
N GLU A 142 8.50 15.85 -2.02
CA GLU A 142 8.80 15.04 -0.84
C GLU A 142 7.76 13.95 -0.66
N TYR A 143 8.14 12.85 0.00
CA TYR A 143 7.25 11.73 0.34
C TYR A 143 6.44 11.16 -0.84
N ARG A 144 7.01 11.15 -2.04
CA ARG A 144 6.43 10.37 -3.16
C ARG A 144 6.39 8.88 -2.83
N LEU A 145 7.42 8.37 -2.14
CA LEU A 145 7.35 7.13 -1.38
C LEU A 145 6.92 7.47 0.04
N ASN A 146 5.85 6.84 0.49
CA ASN A 146 5.37 6.92 1.87
C ASN A 146 4.62 5.65 2.23
N CYS A 147 4.58 5.33 3.50
CA CYS A 147 3.92 4.14 4.01
C CYS A 147 2.40 4.27 4.17
N GLN A 148 1.81 5.35 3.67
CA GLN A 148 0.36 5.55 3.71
C GLN A 148 -0.38 4.56 2.80
N ALA A 149 -1.68 4.37 3.08
CA ALA A 149 -2.52 3.51 2.26
C ALA A 149 -2.52 3.99 0.80
N ALA A 150 -2.13 3.12 -0.13
CA ALA A 150 -1.98 3.46 -1.53
C ALA A 150 -2.11 2.24 -2.45
N ILE A 151 -2.76 2.41 -3.60
CA ILE A 151 -2.78 1.40 -4.66
C ILE A 151 -1.59 1.63 -5.58
N TRP A 152 -0.70 0.67 -5.60
CA TRP A 152 0.54 0.68 -6.38
C TRP A 152 0.49 -0.26 -7.57
N ARG A 153 1.14 0.13 -8.68
CA ARG A 153 1.68 -0.88 -9.59
C ARG A 153 2.74 -1.67 -8.82
N LYS A 154 2.52 -2.96 -8.65
CA LYS A 154 3.41 -3.84 -7.88
C LYS A 154 4.87 -3.77 -8.35
N GLU A 155 5.10 -3.75 -9.66
CA GLU A 155 6.44 -3.63 -10.25
C GLU A 155 7.18 -2.36 -9.83
N ILE A 156 6.45 -1.23 -9.73
CA ILE A 156 7.03 0.05 -9.31
C ILE A 156 7.38 0.02 -7.82
N LEU A 157 6.50 -0.53 -7.00
CA LEU A 157 6.77 -0.69 -5.58
C LEU A 157 8.03 -1.55 -5.34
N ILE A 158 8.17 -2.68 -6.05
CA ILE A 158 9.37 -3.52 -6.00
C ILE A 158 10.61 -2.74 -6.47
N LYS A 159 10.53 -2.06 -7.62
CA LYS A 159 11.66 -1.34 -8.24
C LYS A 159 12.27 -0.29 -7.30
N TYR A 160 11.40 0.43 -6.57
CA TYR A 160 11.82 1.54 -5.70
C TYR A 160 12.01 1.14 -4.24
N THR A 161 11.84 -0.12 -3.87
CA THR A 161 12.18 -0.67 -2.55
C THR A 161 13.56 -1.34 -2.59
N LYS A 162 14.38 -1.11 -1.57
CA LYS A 162 15.70 -1.76 -1.43
C LYS A 162 15.69 -2.72 -0.24
N PRO A 163 16.35 -3.90 -0.36
CA PRO A 163 16.24 -4.95 0.65
C PRO A 163 16.81 -4.57 2.02
N TRP A 164 17.67 -3.56 2.08
CA TRP A 164 18.31 -3.09 3.32
C TRP A 164 17.57 -1.95 4.03
N GLU A 165 16.48 -1.43 3.43
CA GLU A 165 15.74 -0.30 3.99
C GLU A 165 14.80 -0.70 5.12
N ASN A 166 14.66 0.21 6.08
CA ASN A 166 13.53 0.29 6.98
C ASN A 166 12.48 1.27 6.39
N PRO A 167 11.27 1.40 6.99
CA PRO A 167 10.24 2.31 6.46
C PRO A 167 10.70 3.76 6.33
N TRP A 168 11.41 4.28 7.31
CA TRP A 168 11.91 5.67 7.31
C TRP A 168 12.98 5.90 6.24
N ASP A 169 13.94 4.98 6.09
CA ASP A 169 14.92 5.04 5.00
C ASP A 169 14.22 5.04 3.64
N TRP A 170 13.18 4.24 3.50
CA TRP A 170 12.40 4.15 2.25
C TRP A 170 11.67 5.45 1.95
N GLU A 171 11.04 6.09 2.95
CA GLU A 171 10.32 7.36 2.79
C GLU A 171 11.26 8.55 2.51
N VAL A 172 12.43 8.59 3.12
CA VAL A 172 13.36 9.73 3.01
C VAL A 172 14.40 9.50 1.91
N ILE A 173 15.23 8.47 2.07
CA ILE A 173 16.31 8.18 1.11
C ILE A 173 15.74 7.58 -0.18
N GLY A 174 14.78 6.67 -0.04
CA GLY A 174 14.09 6.04 -1.16
C GLY A 174 13.36 7.04 -2.04
N ASN A 175 12.77 8.07 -1.43
CA ASN A 175 12.06 9.11 -2.14
C ASN A 175 12.93 9.79 -3.21
N VAL A 176 14.20 10.04 -2.94
CA VAL A 176 15.13 10.65 -3.89
C VAL A 176 15.26 9.84 -5.18
N ARG A 177 15.16 8.51 -5.10
CA ARG A 177 15.21 7.63 -6.27
C ARG A 177 14.02 7.82 -7.21
N THR A 178 12.85 8.19 -6.66
CA THR A 178 11.62 8.38 -7.45
C THR A 178 11.68 9.60 -8.37
N ARG A 179 12.61 10.54 -8.14
CA ARG A 179 12.85 11.68 -9.04
C ARG A 179 13.20 11.23 -10.46
N ARG A 180 13.71 10.01 -10.61
CA ARG A 180 14.00 9.37 -11.92
C ARG A 180 12.87 8.48 -12.42
N CYS A 181 11.73 8.42 -11.71
CA CYS A 181 10.58 7.66 -12.15
C CYS A 181 9.77 8.49 -13.15
N GLU A 182 9.66 8.01 -14.37
CA GLU A 182 8.87 8.68 -15.42
C GLU A 182 7.36 8.58 -15.19
N LYS A 183 6.92 7.60 -14.39
CA LYS A 183 5.51 7.46 -14.05
C LYS A 183 5.07 8.49 -13.01
N ALA A 184 3.85 8.98 -13.17
CA ALA A 184 3.23 9.95 -12.27
C ALA A 184 2.77 9.30 -10.96
N PHE A 185 2.84 10.07 -9.89
CA PHE A 185 2.35 9.72 -8.56
C PHE A 185 1.21 10.67 -8.21
N TYR A 186 0.09 10.10 -7.76
CA TYR A 186 -1.10 10.87 -7.39
C TYR A 186 -1.43 10.70 -5.91
N SER A 187 -2.00 11.73 -5.29
CA SER A 187 -2.48 11.74 -3.91
C SER A 187 -3.87 12.35 -3.85
N LEU A 188 -4.64 12.01 -2.84
CA LEU A 188 -5.88 12.70 -2.56
C LEU A 188 -5.66 14.21 -2.44
N ILE A 189 -6.62 14.98 -2.95
CA ILE A 189 -6.66 16.44 -2.77
C ILE A 189 -6.80 16.74 -1.28
N GLY A 190 -5.93 17.59 -0.74
CA GLY A 190 -5.99 18.03 0.64
C GLY A 190 -7.13 19.02 0.85
N GLY A 191 -7.94 18.81 1.90
CA GLY A 191 -8.90 19.81 2.35
C GLY A 191 -10.34 19.58 1.96
N GLY A 192 -10.87 18.46 2.33
CA GLY A 192 -12.30 18.15 2.32
C GLY A 192 -12.56 17.09 3.37
N GLY A 193 -12.50 17.49 4.63
CA GLY A 193 -12.91 16.67 5.75
C GLY A 193 -14.42 16.70 5.94
#